data_605f82fc59b88201f7e4060da366a666
#
_entry.id   605f82fc59b88201f7e4060da366a666
#
_cell.length_a   1.000
_cell.length_b   1.000
_cell.length_c   1.000
_cell.angle_alpha   90.00
_cell.angle_beta   90.00
_cell.angle_gamma   90.00
#
_symmetry.space_group_name_H-M   'P 1'
#
loop_
_entity.id
_entity.type
_entity.pdbx_description
1 polymer ?
#
loop_
_entity_poly.entity_id
_entity_poly.type
_entity_poly.pdbx_seq_one_letter_code
_entity_poly.pdbx_strand_id
1 'polypeptide(L)'
;MTLSGIELRYLVNDINKKIDGYYVSNIYGITKDSLLFKFHHPEKSDVLLMLSTFGIWITKVKIEPIEPNKLLKHLRNNLLRFKLKEVKQIGTERIVYLTLSYFEKEFVIVVECLVMEIS
;
A
#
# COMPACT_ATOMS: atom_id res chain seq x y z
N MET A 1 8.19 -15.17 4.62
CA MET A 1 6.91 -15.91 4.69
C MET A 1 6.00 -15.40 3.59
N THR A 2 5.51 -16.27 2.74
CA THR A 2 4.60 -15.90 1.66
C THR A 2 3.16 -16.02 2.13
N LEU A 3 2.34 -15.04 1.75
CA LEU A 3 0.92 -15.07 2.09
C LEU A 3 0.16 -15.94 1.08
N SER A 4 -0.75 -16.76 1.59
CA SER A 4 -1.71 -17.46 0.73
C SER A 4 -2.75 -16.46 0.21
N GLY A 5 -3.51 -16.84 -0.82
CA GLY A 5 -4.57 -16.00 -1.34
C GLY A 5 -5.66 -15.70 -0.31
N ILE A 6 -5.93 -16.67 0.60
CA ILE A 6 -6.91 -16.49 1.67
C ILE A 6 -6.39 -15.50 2.73
N GLU A 7 -5.13 -15.63 3.14
CA GLU A 7 -4.52 -14.72 4.11
C GLU A 7 -4.48 -13.30 3.56
N LEU A 8 -4.14 -13.14 2.29
CA LEU A 8 -4.13 -11.84 1.63
C LEU A 8 -5.52 -11.21 1.62
N ARG A 9 -6.57 -12.02 1.40
CA ARG A 9 -7.96 -11.54 1.42
C ARG A 9 -8.34 -10.96 2.78
N TYR A 10 -7.96 -11.64 3.88
CA TYR A 10 -8.20 -11.12 5.22
C TYR A 10 -7.48 -9.80 5.46
N LEU A 11 -6.22 -9.70 5.04
CA LEU A 11 -5.45 -8.47 5.17
C LEU A 11 -6.06 -7.33 4.37
N VAL A 12 -6.49 -7.59 3.15
CA VAL A 12 -7.13 -6.58 2.30
C VAL A 12 -8.42 -6.07 2.94
N ASN A 13 -9.25 -6.96 3.46
CA ASN A 13 -10.48 -6.57 4.14
C ASN A 13 -10.20 -5.74 5.40
N ASP A 14 -9.21 -6.13 6.18
CA ASP A 14 -8.81 -5.41 7.39
C ASP A 14 -8.28 -4.01 7.05
N ILE A 15 -7.46 -3.92 6.00
CA ILE A 15 -6.92 -2.65 5.52
C ILE A 15 -8.07 -1.71 5.11
N ASN A 16 -9.01 -2.19 4.32
CA ASN A 16 -10.15 -1.37 3.87
C ASN A 16 -10.94 -0.80 5.05
N LYS A 17 -11.09 -1.56 6.13
CA LYS A 17 -11.78 -1.10 7.32
C LYS A 17 -11.02 -0.03 8.08
N LYS A 18 -9.69 -0.17 8.14
CA LYS A 18 -8.85 0.69 8.98
C LYS A 18 -8.48 2.02 8.32
N ILE A 19 -8.44 2.07 7.01
CA ILE A 19 -7.96 3.26 6.29
C ILE A 19 -9.03 4.01 5.50
N ASP A 20 -10.29 3.74 5.77
CA ASP A 20 -11.39 4.50 5.18
C ASP A 20 -11.30 5.97 5.58
N GLY A 21 -11.33 6.86 4.61
CA GLY A 21 -11.23 8.29 4.83
C GLY A 21 -9.82 8.83 5.01
N TYR A 22 -8.81 7.98 4.97
CA TYR A 22 -7.41 8.39 5.05
C TYR A 22 -6.88 8.88 3.70
N TYR A 23 -5.89 9.75 3.76
CA TYR A 23 -5.21 10.22 2.55
C TYR A 23 -3.69 10.04 2.67
N VAL A 24 -3.02 9.99 1.53
CA VAL A 24 -1.57 9.82 1.47
C VAL A 24 -0.88 11.09 1.96
N SER A 25 -0.13 10.98 3.05
CA SER A 25 0.66 12.11 3.57
C SER A 25 2.13 12.00 3.19
N ASN A 26 2.64 10.79 3.01
CA ASN A 26 4.01 10.60 2.52
C ASN A 26 4.18 9.17 1.97
N ILE A 27 5.24 8.98 1.20
CA ILE A 27 5.63 7.69 0.64
C ILE A 27 7.12 7.53 0.83
N TYR A 28 7.53 6.38 1.38
CA TYR A 28 8.94 6.07 1.65
C TYR A 28 9.38 4.84 0.87
N GLY A 29 10.58 4.87 0.33
CA GLY A 29 11.21 3.68 -0.21
C GLY A 29 11.92 2.92 0.91
N ILE A 30 11.60 1.65 1.09
CA ILE A 30 12.19 0.83 2.15
C ILE A 30 13.24 -0.11 1.57
N THR A 31 12.91 -0.78 0.49
CA THR A 31 13.86 -1.52 -0.35
C THR A 31 13.51 -1.24 -1.80
N LYS A 32 14.28 -1.79 -2.73
CA LYS A 32 13.96 -1.63 -4.16
C LYS A 32 12.62 -2.25 -4.53
N ASP A 33 12.11 -3.19 -3.71
CA ASP A 33 10.88 -3.94 -3.96
C ASP A 33 9.78 -3.64 -2.94
N SER A 34 9.96 -2.62 -2.09
CA SER A 34 8.94 -2.30 -1.09
C SER A 34 8.84 -0.80 -0.85
N LEU A 35 7.59 -0.35 -0.66
CA LEU A 35 7.25 1.02 -0.37
C LEU A 35 6.43 1.08 0.91
N LEU A 36 6.61 2.16 1.67
CA LEU A 36 5.82 2.42 2.86
C LEU A 36 4.98 3.66 2.63
N PHE A 37 3.67 3.50 2.65
CA PHE A 37 2.73 4.60 2.51
C PHE A 37 2.31 5.07 3.89
N LYS A 38 2.45 6.36 4.16
CA LYS A 38 1.94 6.97 5.38
C LYS A 38 0.60 7.63 5.06
N PHE A 39 -0.45 7.14 5.71
CA PHE A 39 -1.80 7.68 5.58
C PHE A 39 -2.17 8.52 6.80
N HIS A 40 -2.83 9.60 6.57
CA HIS A 40 -3.25 10.54 7.61
C HIS A 40 -4.76 10.72 7.61
N HIS A 41 -5.32 10.90 8.81
CA HIS A 41 -6.73 11.21 9.02
C HIS A 41 -6.82 12.34 10.05
N PRO A 42 -7.71 13.34 9.84
CA PRO A 42 -7.81 14.48 10.77
C PRO A 42 -8.19 14.12 12.20
N GLU A 43 -8.89 13.01 12.38
CA GLU A 43 -9.44 12.64 13.69
C GLU A 43 -8.88 11.32 14.25
N LYS A 44 -8.03 10.65 13.51
CA LYS A 44 -7.48 9.34 13.89
C LYS A 44 -5.98 9.32 13.77
N SER A 45 -5.34 8.35 14.42
CA SER A 45 -3.89 8.16 14.31
C SER A 45 -3.46 7.80 12.90
N ASP A 46 -2.25 8.21 12.52
CA ASP A 46 -1.67 7.84 11.24
C ASP A 46 -1.55 6.34 11.09
N VAL A 47 -1.68 5.87 9.86
CA VAL A 47 -1.55 4.46 9.51
C VAL A 47 -0.41 4.31 8.51
N LEU A 48 0.47 3.35 8.76
CA LEU A 48 1.56 2.98 7.86
C LEU A 48 1.20 1.70 7.13
N LEU A 49 1.20 1.75 5.81
CA LEU A 49 0.88 0.62 4.96
C LEU A 49 2.11 0.19 4.17
N MET A 50 2.57 -1.03 4.38
CA MET A 50 3.69 -1.60 3.63
C MET A 50 3.18 -2.29 2.38
N LEU A 51 3.78 -1.94 1.24
CA LEU A 51 3.53 -2.60 -0.04
C LEU A 51 4.82 -3.27 -0.49
N SER A 52 4.80 -4.57 -0.65
CA SER A 52 5.98 -5.31 -1.10
C SER A 52 5.60 -6.48 -1.98
N THR A 53 6.60 -7.09 -2.61
CA THR A 53 6.39 -8.32 -3.38
C THR A 53 6.01 -9.51 -2.50
N PHE A 54 6.19 -9.39 -1.19
CA PHE A 54 5.83 -10.45 -0.23
C PHE A 54 4.42 -10.29 0.32
N GLY A 55 3.79 -9.15 0.13
CA GLY A 55 2.45 -8.90 0.62
C GLY A 55 2.19 -7.42 0.86
N ILE A 56 1.06 -7.18 1.49
CA ILE A 56 0.61 -5.85 1.86
C ILE A 56 0.09 -5.94 3.30
N TRP A 57 0.52 -5.03 4.17
CA TRP A 57 0.10 -5.06 5.58
C TRP A 57 0.26 -3.70 6.25
N ILE A 58 -0.50 -3.51 7.33
CA ILE A 58 -0.37 -2.34 8.19
C ILE A 58 0.76 -2.61 9.18
N THR A 59 1.66 -1.65 9.34
CA THR A 59 2.78 -1.76 10.26
C THR A 59 2.80 -0.57 11.22
N LYS A 60 3.37 -0.78 12.40
CA LYS A 60 3.63 0.28 13.37
C LYS A 60 5.11 0.57 13.52
N VAL A 61 5.94 -0.18 12.82
CA VAL A 61 7.39 -0.06 12.93
C VAL A 61 7.88 1.04 12.01
N LYS A 62 8.63 1.99 12.57
CA LYS A 62 9.33 2.98 11.78
C LYS A 62 10.58 2.33 11.20
N ILE A 63 10.62 2.24 9.89
CA ILE A 63 11.77 1.71 9.16
C ILE A 63 12.45 2.89 8.48
N GLU A 64 13.78 2.97 8.58
CA GLU A 64 14.50 4.04 7.92
C GLU A 64 14.40 3.91 6.41
N PRO A 65 13.95 4.96 5.72
CA PRO A 65 13.82 4.90 4.27
C PRO A 65 15.18 4.97 3.59
N ILE A 66 15.26 4.33 2.42
CA ILE A 66 16.40 4.49 1.54
C ILE A 66 16.26 5.79 0.74
N GLU A 67 17.32 6.19 0.05
CA GLU A 67 17.28 7.38 -0.79
C GLU A 67 16.23 7.25 -1.90
N PRO A 68 15.48 8.33 -2.21
CA PRO A 68 14.46 8.29 -3.24
C PRO A 68 15.04 8.00 -4.62
N ASN A 69 14.42 7.08 -5.34
CA ASN A 69 14.70 6.86 -6.76
C ASN A 69 13.70 7.65 -7.62
N LYS A 70 13.82 7.51 -8.94
CA LYS A 70 12.93 8.22 -9.86
C LYS A 70 11.47 7.84 -9.69
N LEU A 71 11.20 6.55 -9.47
CA LEU A 71 9.84 6.06 -9.26
C LEU A 71 9.23 6.66 -7.99
N LEU A 72 9.99 6.68 -6.90
CA LEU A 72 9.53 7.23 -5.63
C LEU A 72 9.21 8.72 -5.75
N LYS A 73 10.08 9.48 -6.42
CA LYS A 73 9.84 10.91 -6.68
C LYS A 73 8.58 11.12 -7.51
N HIS A 74 8.39 10.30 -8.53
CA HIS A 74 7.20 10.37 -9.38
C HIS A 74 5.94 10.10 -8.56
N LEU A 75 5.94 9.07 -7.72
CA LEU A 75 4.80 8.75 -6.85
C LEU A 75 4.52 9.86 -5.85
N ARG A 76 5.54 10.41 -5.22
CA ARG A 76 5.37 11.54 -4.29
C ARG A 76 4.76 12.75 -4.99
N ASN A 77 5.23 13.07 -6.19
CA ASN A 77 4.74 14.24 -6.92
C ASN A 77 3.28 14.08 -7.37
N ASN A 78 2.81 12.87 -7.57
CA ASN A 78 1.50 12.62 -8.14
C ASN A 78 0.46 12.13 -7.14
N LEU A 79 0.85 11.51 -6.03
CA LEU A 79 -0.09 10.82 -5.14
C LEU A 79 -0.28 11.46 -3.77
N LEU A 80 0.53 12.44 -3.38
CA LEU A 80 0.32 13.11 -2.10
C LEU A 80 -1.07 13.77 -2.06
N ARG A 81 -1.77 13.60 -0.95
CA ARG A 81 -3.13 14.08 -0.70
C ARG A 81 -4.24 13.26 -1.37
N PHE A 82 -3.89 12.26 -2.15
CA PHE A 82 -4.90 11.35 -2.68
C PHE A 82 -5.52 10.54 -1.55
N LYS A 83 -6.83 10.35 -1.60
CA LYS A 83 -7.52 9.48 -0.64
C LYS A 83 -7.47 8.05 -1.14
N LEU A 84 -7.30 7.12 -0.21
CA LEU A 84 -7.44 5.71 -0.54
C LEU A 84 -8.92 5.38 -0.66
N LYS A 85 -9.35 5.05 -1.87
CA LYS A 85 -10.73 4.73 -2.16
C LYS A 85 -11.04 3.27 -1.88
N GLU A 86 -10.17 2.39 -2.32
CA GLU A 86 -10.39 0.94 -2.18
C GLU A 86 -9.08 0.19 -2.31
N VAL A 87 -8.96 -0.90 -1.55
CA VAL A 87 -7.95 -1.93 -1.76
C VAL A 87 -8.70 -3.19 -2.16
N LYS A 88 -8.36 -3.76 -3.30
CA LYS A 88 -9.07 -4.90 -3.87
C LYS A 88 -8.12 -6.00 -4.33
N GLN A 89 -8.37 -7.21 -3.87
CA GLN A 89 -7.68 -8.38 -4.37
C GLN A 89 -8.44 -8.93 -5.59
N ILE A 90 -7.69 -9.31 -6.62
CA ILE A 90 -8.29 -9.84 -7.84
C ILE A 90 -8.43 -11.36 -7.71
N GLY A 91 -9.68 -11.82 -7.51
CA GLY A 91 -10.00 -13.24 -7.40
C GLY A 91 -9.25 -13.93 -6.27
N THR A 92 -8.65 -15.07 -6.56
CA THR A 92 -7.79 -15.80 -5.62
C THR A 92 -6.32 -15.53 -5.90
N GLU A 93 -6.03 -14.65 -6.84
CA GLU A 93 -4.67 -14.32 -7.21
C GLU A 93 -4.01 -13.40 -6.18
N ARG A 94 -2.70 -13.30 -6.25
CA ARG A 94 -1.93 -12.43 -5.35
C ARG A 94 -1.67 -11.07 -5.94
N ILE A 95 -2.66 -10.57 -6.65
CA ILE A 95 -2.64 -9.23 -7.24
C ILE A 95 -3.60 -8.36 -6.44
N VAL A 96 -3.11 -7.22 -5.97
CA VAL A 96 -3.89 -6.27 -5.19
C VAL A 96 -3.88 -4.94 -5.92
N TYR A 97 -5.05 -4.34 -6.08
CA TYR A 97 -5.21 -3.01 -6.62
C TYR A 97 -5.48 -2.03 -5.49
N LEU A 98 -4.67 -0.97 -5.41
CA LEU A 98 -4.94 0.17 -4.55
C LEU A 98 -5.47 1.29 -5.43
N THR A 99 -6.72 1.66 -5.22
CA THR A 99 -7.33 2.77 -5.96
C THR A 99 -7.27 4.01 -5.09
N LEU A 100 -6.58 5.03 -5.59
CA LEU A 100 -6.43 6.32 -4.95
C LEU A 100 -7.18 7.37 -5.77
N SER A 101 -7.85 8.29 -5.11
CA SER A 101 -8.62 9.32 -5.79
C SER A 101 -8.35 10.72 -5.23
N TYR A 102 -8.37 11.71 -6.11
CA TYR A 102 -8.22 13.12 -5.76
C TYR A 102 -9.08 13.95 -6.73
N PHE A 103 -10.20 14.44 -6.23
CA PHE A 103 -11.24 15.09 -7.06
C PHE A 103 -11.66 14.15 -8.20
N GLU A 104 -11.48 14.55 -9.45
CA GLU A 104 -11.87 13.76 -10.61
C GLU A 104 -10.77 12.81 -11.10
N LYS A 105 -9.59 12.87 -10.45
CA LYS A 105 -8.46 12.02 -10.82
C LYS A 105 -8.48 10.72 -10.04
N GLU A 106 -8.10 9.65 -10.70
CA GLU A 106 -7.99 8.34 -10.08
C GLU A 106 -6.67 7.70 -10.50
N PHE A 107 -6.01 7.07 -9.56
CA PHE A 107 -4.74 6.40 -9.79
C PHE A 107 -4.81 5.00 -9.15
N VAL A 108 -4.42 4.00 -9.91
CA VAL A 108 -4.44 2.61 -9.43
C VAL A 108 -3.01 2.09 -9.34
N ILE A 109 -2.63 1.62 -8.15
CA ILE A 109 -1.35 0.94 -7.94
C ILE A 109 -1.61 -0.54 -7.95
N VAL A 110 -0.91 -1.27 -8.81
CA VAL A 110 -1.00 -2.71 -8.91
C VAL A 110 0.17 -3.32 -8.14
N VAL A 111 -0.14 -4.11 -7.13
CA VAL A 111 0.85 -4.81 -6.33
C VAL A 111 0.76 -6.30 -6.63
N GLU A 112 1.81 -6.85 -7.19
CA GLU A 112 1.93 -8.29 -7.41
C GLU A 112 2.70 -8.90 -6.25
N CYS A 113 1.99 -9.65 -5.40
CA CYS A 113 2.62 -10.32 -4.27
C CYS A 113 3.15 -11.68 -4.74
N LEU A 114 4.41 -11.70 -5.11
CA LEU A 114 5.04 -12.90 -5.62
C LEU A 114 5.16 -13.98 -4.55
N VAL A 115 4.91 -15.22 -4.95
CA VAL A 115 5.18 -16.37 -4.09
C VAL A 115 6.60 -16.81 -4.33
N MET A 116 7.39 -16.85 -3.29
CA MET A 116 8.60 -17.62 -3.31
C MET A 116 8.23 -19.06 -2.97
N GLU A 117 8.04 -19.89 -3.97
CA GLU A 117 7.92 -21.31 -3.73
C GLU A 117 9.30 -21.84 -3.38
N ILE A 118 9.42 -22.25 -2.15
CA ILE A 118 10.53 -23.10 -1.76
C ILE A 118 10.01 -24.52 -1.93
N SER A 119 10.28 -25.08 -3.05
CA SER A 119 10.00 -26.50 -3.26
C SER A 119 11.10 -27.33 -2.62
#